data_abe9735dfc6c48463442ca0b434c8b86
#
_entry.id   abe9735dfc6c48463442ca0b434c8b86
#
_cell.length_a   1.000
_cell.length_b   1.000
_cell.length_c   1.000
_cell.angle_alpha   90.00
_cell.angle_beta   90.00
_cell.angle_gamma   90.00
#
_symmetry.space_group_name_H-M   'P 1'
#
loop_
_entity.id
_entity.type
_entity.pdbx_description
1 polymer ?
#
loop_
_entity_poly.entity_id
_entity_poly.type
_entity_poly.pdbx_seq_one_letter_code
_entity_poly.pdbx_strand_id
1 'polypeptide(L)'
;MFRKILAMLLMLTTLFVAACSEQTETKVNKNLVIYSELDQAFTDELVKAYGQHTKNVSISAVYELKQGSTSPDIILANSNVLQTLHLEGKFQEIISSAGDRIPRHFKDYDGHWYGVFYDPAVFLVNQQFARTVGQEKLLSWSDLARLTEAHISVENLTNNHSTITFMSSFASNLGEEVFLNYMRSVNRFINQYAKFPFTPVRMAAVGDADIAITRQSYVSKYLENNFPAYVIVPKEGTPADLFGVAVYKECKYKEEATDFINWIIADEAVNTLSQKIDTGYMFLLPNGMNGALANTDNLWLNTKYQSKEEQEKLALRWLQTVRFSDKN
;
A
#
# COMPACT_ATOMS: atom_id res chain seq x y z
N MET A 1 -79.47 -24.10 7.94
CA MET A 1 -78.60 -24.18 6.74
C MET A 1 -77.73 -22.93 6.58
N PHE A 2 -78.23 -21.75 6.76
CA PHE A 2 -77.50 -20.47 6.61
C PHE A 2 -76.27 -20.31 7.56
N ARG A 3 -76.32 -20.83 8.81
CA ARG A 3 -75.22 -20.75 9.77
C ARG A 3 -73.96 -21.61 9.42
N LYS A 4 -74.21 -22.72 8.68
CA LYS A 4 -73.07 -23.59 8.26
C LYS A 4 -72.40 -23.05 6.99
N ILE A 5 -73.11 -22.32 6.13
CA ILE A 5 -72.50 -21.65 4.96
C ILE A 5 -71.70 -20.44 5.35
N LEU A 6 -72.17 -19.69 6.34
CA LEU A 6 -71.40 -18.52 6.84
C LEU A 6 -70.07 -18.92 7.53
N ALA A 7 -70.07 -20.06 8.25
CA ALA A 7 -68.84 -20.59 8.87
C ALA A 7 -67.83 -21.13 7.84
N MET A 8 -68.32 -21.68 6.75
CA MET A 8 -67.47 -22.16 5.65
C MET A 8 -66.89 -21.04 4.80
N LEU A 9 -67.62 -19.92 4.64
CA LEU A 9 -67.12 -18.73 3.95
C LEU A 9 -66.07 -17.98 4.80
N LEU A 10 -66.18 -17.95 6.14
CA LEU A 10 -65.21 -17.34 7.02
C LEU A 10 -63.92 -18.19 7.09
N MET A 11 -63.99 -19.51 6.95
CA MET A 11 -62.82 -20.39 6.96
C MET A 11 -62.04 -20.32 5.63
N LEU A 12 -62.72 -20.01 4.50
CA LEU A 12 -62.05 -19.80 3.22
C LEU A 12 -61.30 -18.45 3.13
N THR A 13 -61.75 -17.42 3.85
CA THR A 13 -61.10 -16.12 3.87
C THR A 13 -59.85 -16.09 4.76
N THR A 14 -59.79 -16.96 5.79
CA THR A 14 -58.59 -17.07 6.63
C THR A 14 -57.46 -17.88 5.97
N LEU A 15 -57.75 -18.73 5.00
CA LEU A 15 -56.73 -19.47 4.23
C LEU A 15 -56.07 -18.60 3.14
N PHE A 16 -56.67 -17.50 2.72
CA PHE A 16 -56.07 -16.59 1.73
C PHE A 16 -55.15 -15.53 2.34
N VAL A 17 -55.17 -15.30 3.65
CA VAL A 17 -54.29 -14.34 4.33
C VAL A 17 -52.97 -14.97 4.76
N ALA A 18 -52.88 -16.33 4.81
CA ALA A 18 -51.66 -17.03 5.15
C ALA A 18 -50.73 -17.35 3.94
N ALA A 19 -51.14 -16.91 2.73
CA ALA A 19 -50.32 -17.04 1.51
C ALA A 19 -49.63 -15.71 1.09
N CYS A 20 -49.38 -14.79 2.04
CA CYS A 20 -48.28 -13.89 1.89
C CYS A 20 -47.00 -14.72 2.06
N SER A 21 -46.58 -15.30 0.95
CA SER A 21 -45.25 -15.89 0.84
C SER A 21 -44.26 -14.88 1.37
N GLU A 22 -43.53 -15.24 2.41
CA GLU A 22 -42.17 -14.79 2.54
C GLU A 22 -41.53 -15.06 1.18
N GLN A 23 -41.46 -14.04 0.35
CA GLN A 23 -40.43 -13.97 -0.67
C GLN A 23 -39.10 -13.99 0.15
N THR A 24 -38.61 -15.17 0.38
CA THR A 24 -37.20 -15.38 0.60
C THR A 24 -36.54 -14.77 -0.65
N GLU A 25 -36.21 -13.49 -0.59
CA GLU A 25 -35.17 -12.94 -1.47
C GLU A 25 -34.02 -13.92 -1.36
N THR A 26 -33.85 -14.72 -2.40
CA THR A 26 -32.58 -15.45 -2.59
C THR A 26 -31.53 -14.37 -2.66
N LYS A 27 -30.87 -14.10 -1.52
CA LYS A 27 -29.72 -13.21 -1.45
C LYS A 27 -28.71 -13.78 -2.43
N VAL A 28 -28.66 -13.20 -3.62
CA VAL A 28 -27.60 -13.48 -4.59
C VAL A 28 -26.33 -13.05 -3.88
N ASN A 29 -25.54 -14.02 -3.46
CA ASN A 29 -24.26 -13.75 -2.81
C ASN A 29 -23.32 -13.17 -3.87
N LYS A 30 -23.24 -11.84 -3.94
CA LYS A 30 -22.40 -11.12 -4.90
C LYS A 30 -20.95 -11.37 -4.51
N ASN A 31 -20.13 -11.84 -5.45
CA ASN A 31 -18.69 -12.03 -5.25
C ASN A 31 -17.94 -10.97 -6.05
N LEU A 32 -17.13 -10.16 -5.35
CA LEU A 32 -16.19 -9.22 -5.95
C LEU A 32 -14.81 -9.88 -6.04
N VAL A 33 -14.11 -9.63 -7.13
CA VAL A 33 -12.73 -10.04 -7.32
C VAL A 33 -11.83 -8.82 -7.13
N ILE A 34 -10.94 -8.86 -6.13
CA ILE A 34 -9.92 -7.83 -5.91
C ILE A 34 -8.57 -8.31 -6.44
N TYR A 35 -7.94 -7.52 -7.33
CA TYR A 35 -6.53 -7.66 -7.61
C TYR A 35 -5.72 -6.86 -6.58
N SER A 36 -4.71 -7.46 -5.99
CA SER A 36 -3.87 -6.82 -4.98
C SER A 36 -2.39 -6.98 -5.27
N GLU A 37 -1.64 -5.88 -5.23
CA GLU A 37 -0.17 -5.86 -5.24
C GLU A 37 0.43 -5.86 -3.83
N LEU A 38 -0.39 -5.79 -2.79
CA LEU A 38 0.06 -5.88 -1.41
C LEU A 38 0.43 -7.33 -1.05
N ASP A 39 1.16 -7.48 0.06
CA ASP A 39 1.48 -8.79 0.62
C ASP A 39 0.22 -9.65 0.76
N GLN A 40 0.33 -10.93 0.38
CA GLN A 40 -0.82 -11.85 0.39
C GLN A 40 -1.44 -11.99 1.77
N ALA A 41 -0.64 -12.14 2.81
CA ALA A 41 -1.16 -12.30 4.17
C ALA A 41 -1.93 -11.06 4.63
N PHE A 42 -1.47 -9.87 4.25
CA PHE A 42 -2.19 -8.63 4.51
C PHE A 42 -3.51 -8.56 3.76
N THR A 43 -3.49 -8.86 2.46
CA THR A 43 -4.68 -8.83 1.62
C THR A 43 -5.73 -9.84 2.11
N ASP A 44 -5.32 -11.05 2.50
CA ASP A 44 -6.22 -12.09 3.01
C ASP A 44 -6.91 -11.63 4.31
N GLU A 45 -6.20 -10.97 5.23
CA GLU A 45 -6.82 -10.40 6.43
C GLU A 45 -7.69 -9.18 6.13
N LEU A 46 -7.34 -8.36 5.13
CA LEU A 46 -8.19 -7.27 4.63
C LEU A 46 -9.53 -7.80 4.14
N VAL A 47 -9.51 -8.83 3.29
CA VAL A 47 -10.70 -9.50 2.75
C VAL A 47 -11.55 -10.10 3.87
N LYS A 48 -10.91 -10.77 4.81
CA LYS A 48 -11.58 -11.36 5.98
C LYS A 48 -12.21 -10.30 6.90
N ALA A 49 -11.52 -9.18 7.11
CA ALA A 49 -12.04 -8.06 7.92
C ALA A 49 -13.28 -7.44 7.26
N TYR A 50 -13.25 -7.21 5.96
CA TYR A 50 -14.42 -6.73 5.23
C TYR A 50 -15.59 -7.73 5.26
N GLY A 51 -15.32 -9.02 5.14
CA GLY A 51 -16.34 -10.07 5.27
C GLY A 51 -17.03 -10.11 6.65
N GLN A 52 -16.39 -9.55 7.69
CA GLN A 52 -17.02 -9.35 9.01
C GLN A 52 -17.89 -8.08 9.05
N HIS A 53 -17.51 -7.07 8.27
CA HIS A 53 -18.24 -5.82 8.15
C HIS A 53 -19.55 -5.98 7.35
N THR A 54 -19.55 -6.78 6.28
CA THR A 54 -20.72 -7.01 5.41
C THR A 54 -21.13 -8.48 5.35
N LYS A 55 -22.44 -8.72 5.23
CA LYS A 55 -23.00 -10.09 5.11
C LYS A 55 -23.49 -10.44 3.70
N ASN A 56 -23.52 -9.46 2.81
CA ASN A 56 -24.20 -9.59 1.51
C ASN A 56 -23.24 -9.74 0.33
N VAL A 57 -21.94 -9.53 0.58
CA VAL A 57 -20.88 -9.53 -0.44
C VAL A 57 -19.72 -10.37 0.07
N SER A 58 -19.21 -11.26 -0.78
CA SER A 58 -17.91 -11.91 -0.57
C SER A 58 -16.87 -11.25 -1.46
N ILE A 59 -15.62 -11.25 -1.02
CA ILE A 59 -14.48 -10.82 -1.82
C ILE A 59 -13.50 -11.98 -1.93
N SER A 60 -12.97 -12.19 -3.13
CA SER A 60 -11.85 -13.09 -3.39
C SER A 60 -10.67 -12.30 -3.94
N ALA A 61 -9.46 -12.58 -3.46
CA ALA A 61 -8.24 -11.91 -3.90
C ALA A 61 -7.55 -12.69 -5.02
N VAL A 62 -6.94 -11.93 -5.96
CA VAL A 62 -6.02 -12.45 -6.98
C VAL A 62 -4.75 -11.60 -6.95
N TYR A 63 -3.60 -12.23 -7.17
CA TYR A 63 -2.28 -11.60 -7.05
C TYR A 63 -1.55 -11.51 -8.39
N GLU A 64 -2.15 -12.03 -9.44
CA GLU A 64 -1.64 -11.97 -10.81
C GLU A 64 -2.79 -11.65 -11.77
N LEU A 65 -2.57 -10.71 -12.68
CA LEU A 65 -3.46 -10.44 -13.80
C LEU A 65 -3.01 -11.31 -14.97
N LYS A 66 -3.66 -12.46 -15.16
CA LYS A 66 -3.38 -13.34 -16.30
C LYS A 66 -4.14 -12.90 -17.54
N GLN A 67 -3.47 -12.88 -18.68
CA GLN A 67 -4.12 -12.58 -19.96
C GLN A 67 -5.22 -13.62 -20.24
N GLY A 68 -6.46 -13.15 -20.46
CA GLY A 68 -7.63 -14.01 -20.68
C GLY A 68 -8.37 -14.45 -19.41
N SER A 69 -7.90 -14.06 -18.21
CA SER A 69 -8.69 -14.24 -16.98
C SER A 69 -9.83 -13.20 -16.89
N THR A 70 -10.82 -13.48 -16.05
CA THR A 70 -11.87 -12.51 -15.72
C THR A 70 -11.22 -11.25 -15.16
N SER A 71 -11.62 -10.07 -15.67
CA SER A 71 -11.18 -8.80 -15.13
C SER A 71 -11.56 -8.68 -13.64
N PRO A 72 -10.70 -8.18 -12.78
CA PRO A 72 -11.07 -7.91 -11.39
C PRO A 72 -12.12 -6.80 -11.31
N ASP A 73 -12.88 -6.78 -10.23
CA ASP A 73 -13.85 -5.71 -9.93
C ASP A 73 -13.16 -4.52 -9.26
N ILE A 74 -12.18 -4.80 -8.41
CA ILE A 74 -11.44 -3.83 -7.61
C ILE A 74 -9.94 -4.02 -7.86
N ILE A 75 -9.22 -2.91 -8.00
CA ILE A 75 -7.76 -2.87 -8.09
C ILE A 75 -7.22 -2.22 -6.82
N LEU A 76 -6.35 -2.91 -6.09
CA LEU A 76 -5.57 -2.40 -4.97
C LEU A 76 -4.09 -2.49 -5.37
N ALA A 77 -3.52 -1.38 -5.82
CA ALA A 77 -2.21 -1.36 -6.43
C ALA A 77 -1.42 -0.08 -6.13
N ASN A 78 -0.14 -0.09 -6.48
CA ASN A 78 0.71 1.10 -6.43
C ASN A 78 0.12 2.24 -7.27
N SER A 79 0.25 3.47 -6.80
CA SER A 79 -0.30 4.66 -7.45
C SER A 79 0.17 4.84 -8.90
N ASN A 80 1.38 4.41 -9.26
CA ASN A 80 1.86 4.47 -10.66
C ASN A 80 1.08 3.51 -11.56
N VAL A 81 0.73 2.32 -11.06
CA VAL A 81 -0.11 1.34 -11.78
C VAL A 81 -1.52 1.91 -11.94
N LEU A 82 -2.08 2.45 -10.84
CA LEU A 82 -3.40 3.09 -10.88
C LEU A 82 -3.45 4.26 -11.86
N GLN A 83 -2.43 5.11 -11.86
CA GLN A 83 -2.36 6.23 -12.79
C GLN A 83 -2.28 5.76 -14.26
N THR A 84 -1.50 4.72 -14.53
CA THR A 84 -1.40 4.13 -15.88
C THR A 84 -2.75 3.59 -16.34
N LEU A 85 -3.41 2.79 -15.52
CA LEU A 85 -4.73 2.22 -15.83
C LEU A 85 -5.82 3.30 -15.94
N HIS A 86 -5.72 4.38 -15.15
CA HIS A 86 -6.61 5.53 -15.26
C HIS A 86 -6.47 6.22 -16.62
N LEU A 87 -5.24 6.49 -17.07
CA LEU A 87 -4.98 7.08 -18.38
C LEU A 87 -5.48 6.20 -19.55
N GLU A 88 -5.53 4.88 -19.35
CA GLU A 88 -6.13 3.93 -20.29
C GLU A 88 -7.66 3.88 -20.21
N GLY A 89 -8.29 4.65 -19.31
CA GLY A 89 -9.74 4.67 -19.10
C GLY A 89 -10.31 3.38 -18.52
N LYS A 90 -9.54 2.69 -17.67
CA LYS A 90 -9.90 1.38 -17.07
C LYS A 90 -10.74 1.48 -15.82
N PHE A 91 -10.99 2.66 -15.27
CA PHE A 91 -11.70 2.82 -14.00
C PHE A 91 -13.07 3.48 -14.15
N GLN A 92 -13.95 3.19 -13.22
CA GLN A 92 -15.17 3.93 -12.99
C GLN A 92 -14.91 5.09 -12.03
N GLU A 93 -15.58 6.22 -12.25
CA GLU A 93 -15.64 7.30 -11.26
C GLU A 93 -16.44 6.82 -10.03
N ILE A 94 -15.88 7.07 -8.84
CA ILE A 94 -16.47 6.75 -7.54
C ILE A 94 -16.66 8.04 -6.76
N ILE A 95 -17.89 8.31 -6.34
CA ILE A 95 -18.20 9.43 -5.45
C ILE A 95 -18.12 8.92 -4.02
N SER A 96 -17.14 9.41 -3.26
CA SER A 96 -16.91 9.03 -1.87
C SER A 96 -16.65 10.25 -1.00
N SER A 97 -17.54 10.52 -0.04
CA SER A 97 -17.34 11.59 0.94
C SER A 97 -16.13 11.34 1.86
N ALA A 98 -15.78 10.08 2.11
CA ALA A 98 -14.55 9.72 2.80
C ALA A 98 -13.33 10.02 1.92
N GLY A 99 -13.40 9.68 0.63
CA GLY A 99 -12.38 9.98 -0.36
C GLY A 99 -12.16 11.48 -0.56
N ASP A 100 -13.17 12.31 -0.42
CA ASP A 100 -13.04 13.77 -0.51
C ASP A 100 -12.10 14.35 0.54
N ARG A 101 -12.01 13.73 1.72
CA ARG A 101 -11.10 14.14 2.80
C ARG A 101 -9.63 13.78 2.57
N ILE A 102 -9.33 12.87 1.62
CA ILE A 102 -7.96 12.52 1.26
C ILE A 102 -7.32 13.70 0.53
N PRO A 103 -6.11 14.16 0.93
CA PRO A 103 -5.40 15.22 0.25
C PRO A 103 -5.16 14.92 -1.24
N ARG A 104 -5.18 15.96 -2.07
CA ARG A 104 -5.15 15.85 -3.55
C ARG A 104 -4.00 15.03 -4.11
N HIS A 105 -2.84 15.09 -3.49
CA HIS A 105 -1.66 14.36 -3.95
C HIS A 105 -1.67 12.86 -3.63
N PHE A 106 -2.68 12.39 -2.90
CA PHE A 106 -2.87 10.98 -2.59
C PHE A 106 -4.08 10.35 -3.30
N LYS A 107 -4.67 11.02 -4.28
CA LYS A 107 -5.82 10.51 -5.03
C LYS A 107 -5.88 11.07 -6.44
N ASP A 108 -6.67 10.43 -7.29
CA ASP A 108 -7.13 11.03 -8.54
C ASP A 108 -8.13 12.16 -8.27
N TYR A 109 -8.01 13.23 -9.05
CA TYR A 109 -8.86 14.42 -8.85
C TYR A 109 -10.32 14.16 -9.15
N ASP A 110 -10.59 13.34 -10.17
CA ASP A 110 -11.94 13.05 -10.67
C ASP A 110 -12.55 11.80 -10.01
N GLY A 111 -11.92 11.27 -8.95
CA GLY A 111 -12.47 10.18 -8.15
C GLY A 111 -12.34 8.79 -8.77
N HIS A 112 -11.40 8.56 -9.68
CA HIS A 112 -11.20 7.24 -10.27
C HIS A 112 -10.37 6.31 -9.40
N TRP A 113 -9.54 6.85 -8.49
CA TRP A 113 -8.83 6.07 -7.48
C TRP A 113 -8.52 6.91 -6.23
N TYR A 114 -8.38 6.24 -5.10
CA TYR A 114 -8.08 6.82 -3.80
C TYR A 114 -6.91 6.11 -3.15
N GLY A 115 -5.94 6.87 -2.62
CA GLY A 115 -4.86 6.33 -1.80
C GLY A 115 -5.41 5.78 -0.48
N VAL A 116 -4.86 4.67 -0.03
CA VAL A 116 -5.28 3.98 1.21
C VAL A 116 -4.10 3.68 2.11
N PHE A 117 -3.00 3.21 1.53
CA PHE A 117 -1.80 2.81 2.27
C PHE A 117 -0.56 3.45 1.69
N TYR A 118 0.46 3.60 2.51
CA TYR A 118 1.80 3.94 2.06
C TYR A 118 2.85 3.10 2.77
N ASP A 119 3.98 2.90 2.11
CA ASP A 119 5.13 2.16 2.62
C ASP A 119 6.38 3.02 2.48
N PRO A 120 6.82 3.70 3.57
CA PRO A 120 7.94 4.61 3.51
C PRO A 120 9.27 3.87 3.52
N ALA A 121 10.27 4.45 2.86
CA ALA A 121 11.65 4.05 3.05
C ALA A 121 12.14 4.48 4.43
N VAL A 122 12.85 3.59 5.11
CA VAL A 122 13.36 3.78 6.46
C VAL A 122 14.81 3.29 6.57
N PHE A 123 15.50 3.74 7.60
CA PHE A 123 16.76 3.12 8.01
C PHE A 123 16.49 2.13 9.13
N LEU A 124 16.91 0.88 8.94
CA LEU A 124 17.04 -0.06 10.03
C LEU A 124 18.49 -0.02 10.49
N VAL A 125 18.74 0.47 11.68
CA VAL A 125 20.09 0.72 12.22
C VAL A 125 20.38 -0.31 13.31
N ASN A 126 21.52 -1.00 13.18
CA ASN A 126 22.00 -1.91 14.21
C ASN A 126 22.26 -1.15 15.52
N GLN A 127 21.82 -1.71 16.64
CA GLN A 127 21.88 -1.03 17.94
C GLN A 127 23.32 -0.74 18.41
N GLN A 128 24.25 -1.66 18.11
CA GLN A 128 25.64 -1.47 18.51
C GLN A 128 26.26 -0.32 17.72
N PHE A 129 26.03 -0.24 16.41
CA PHE A 129 26.49 0.85 15.58
C PHE A 129 25.90 2.19 16.02
N ALA A 130 24.58 2.24 16.28
CA ALA A 130 23.93 3.45 16.77
C ALA A 130 24.52 3.97 18.10
N ARG A 131 24.93 3.08 18.99
CA ARG A 131 25.64 3.46 20.25
C ARG A 131 27.00 4.00 19.99
N THR A 132 27.74 3.51 18.99
CA THR A 132 29.09 3.94 18.66
C THR A 132 29.10 5.32 18.01
N VAL A 133 28.20 5.56 17.06
CA VAL A 133 28.12 6.81 16.27
C VAL A 133 27.37 7.92 17.02
N GLY A 134 26.37 7.55 17.81
CA GLY A 134 25.36 8.44 18.38
C GLY A 134 24.10 8.44 17.54
N GLN A 135 22.98 8.03 18.13
CA GLN A 135 21.70 7.89 17.41
C GLN A 135 21.22 9.21 16.79
N GLU A 136 21.54 10.34 17.44
CA GLU A 136 21.21 11.68 16.95
C GLU A 136 21.90 12.06 15.63
N LYS A 137 22.93 11.32 15.22
CA LYS A 137 23.68 11.52 13.97
C LYS A 137 23.17 10.63 12.82
N LEU A 138 22.03 9.99 12.97
CA LEU A 138 21.46 9.04 12.01
C LEU A 138 20.02 9.37 11.61
N LEU A 139 19.57 10.61 11.87
CA LEU A 139 18.16 11.00 11.77
C LEU A 139 17.72 11.45 10.36
N SER A 140 18.66 11.52 9.41
CA SER A 140 18.38 12.11 8.10
C SER A 140 19.17 11.48 6.96
N TRP A 141 18.72 11.64 5.72
CA TRP A 141 19.48 11.26 4.54
C TRP A 141 20.83 11.95 4.49
N SER A 142 20.88 13.24 4.86
CA SER A 142 22.12 14.00 4.89
C SER A 142 23.10 13.50 5.96
N ASP A 143 22.61 12.91 7.04
CA ASP A 143 23.48 12.32 8.08
C ASP A 143 24.22 11.09 7.54
N LEU A 144 23.56 10.23 6.75
CA LEU A 144 24.22 9.08 6.12
C LEU A 144 25.39 9.51 5.21
N ALA A 145 25.23 10.59 4.46
CA ALA A 145 26.28 11.11 3.56
C ALA A 145 27.49 11.66 4.33
N ARG A 146 27.34 12.02 5.61
CA ARG A 146 28.38 12.57 6.49
C ARG A 146 29.09 11.53 7.35
N LEU A 147 28.68 10.29 7.31
CA LEU A 147 29.37 9.21 8.01
C LEU A 147 30.83 9.13 7.55
N THR A 148 31.68 8.76 8.44
CA THR A 148 33.12 8.53 8.14
C THR A 148 33.39 7.07 7.82
N GLU A 149 32.64 6.17 8.47
CA GLU A 149 32.77 4.74 8.34
C GLU A 149 31.38 4.11 8.59
N ALA A 150 30.93 3.25 7.71
CA ALA A 150 29.70 2.46 7.87
C ALA A 150 29.65 1.33 6.84
N HIS A 151 28.91 0.27 7.16
CA HIS A 151 28.52 -0.79 6.22
C HIS A 151 27.00 -0.69 5.96
N ILE A 152 26.64 -0.18 4.80
CA ILE A 152 25.24 -0.02 4.41
C ILE A 152 24.86 -1.16 3.45
N SER A 153 23.73 -1.83 3.73
CA SER A 153 23.09 -2.74 2.82
C SER A 153 21.79 -2.13 2.29
N VAL A 154 21.56 -2.28 0.99
CA VAL A 154 20.35 -1.80 0.33
C VAL A 154 19.92 -2.82 -0.72
N GLU A 155 18.63 -2.91 -1.02
CA GLU A 155 18.18 -3.69 -2.18
C GLU A 155 18.71 -3.06 -3.47
N ASN A 156 19.06 -3.89 -4.46
CA ASN A 156 19.51 -3.37 -5.75
C ASN A 156 18.41 -2.51 -6.39
N LEU A 157 18.71 -1.25 -6.61
CA LEU A 157 17.73 -0.22 -7.02
C LEU A 157 17.12 -0.44 -8.41
N THR A 158 17.62 -1.40 -9.19
CA THR A 158 17.06 -1.79 -10.49
C THR A 158 16.39 -3.17 -10.46
N ASN A 159 16.13 -3.71 -9.26
CA ASN A 159 15.72 -5.10 -9.10
C ASN A 159 14.24 -5.33 -9.44
N ASN A 160 13.38 -4.40 -9.05
CA ASN A 160 11.94 -4.52 -9.21
C ASN A 160 11.26 -3.12 -9.25
N HIS A 161 9.95 -3.13 -9.44
CA HIS A 161 9.17 -1.89 -9.53
C HIS A 161 9.28 -1.02 -8.26
N SER A 162 9.24 -1.60 -7.07
CA SER A 162 9.32 -0.84 -5.81
C SER A 162 10.67 -0.12 -5.66
N THR A 163 11.80 -0.76 -6.03
CA THR A 163 13.12 -0.12 -5.97
C THR A 163 13.28 0.98 -7.02
N ILE A 164 12.67 0.81 -8.20
CA ILE A 164 12.62 1.85 -9.23
C ILE A 164 11.74 3.02 -8.75
N THR A 165 10.61 2.75 -8.12
CA THR A 165 9.75 3.78 -7.51
C THR A 165 10.50 4.55 -6.41
N PHE A 166 11.29 3.88 -5.57
CA PHE A 166 12.15 4.54 -4.59
C PHE A 166 13.07 5.58 -5.24
N MET A 167 13.82 5.20 -6.29
CA MET A 167 14.68 6.14 -7.01
C MET A 167 13.90 7.30 -7.63
N SER A 168 12.78 6.98 -8.27
CA SER A 168 11.94 7.94 -8.96
C SER A 168 11.30 8.94 -7.99
N SER A 169 10.84 8.48 -6.83
CA SER A 169 10.29 9.33 -5.78
C SER A 169 11.35 10.26 -5.19
N PHE A 170 12.54 9.73 -4.95
CA PHE A 170 13.68 10.51 -4.45
C PHE A 170 14.05 11.62 -5.47
N ALA A 171 14.24 11.24 -6.74
CA ALA A 171 14.58 12.17 -7.80
C ALA A 171 13.45 13.16 -8.11
N SER A 172 12.18 12.79 -7.97
CA SER A 172 11.04 13.68 -8.16
C SER A 172 11.02 14.84 -7.16
N ASN A 173 11.40 14.55 -5.91
CA ASN A 173 11.31 15.51 -4.83
C ASN A 173 12.56 16.38 -4.67
N LEU A 174 13.75 15.83 -4.86
CA LEU A 174 15.00 16.57 -4.69
C LEU A 174 15.63 17.04 -6.01
N GLY A 175 15.19 16.50 -7.12
CA GLY A 175 15.82 16.66 -8.43
C GLY A 175 16.80 15.53 -8.75
N GLU A 176 16.87 15.14 -10.03
CA GLU A 176 17.64 13.98 -10.48
C GLU A 176 19.13 14.11 -10.19
N GLU A 177 19.74 15.28 -10.48
CA GLU A 177 21.17 15.50 -10.21
C GLU A 177 21.48 15.51 -8.73
N VAL A 178 20.58 16.05 -7.90
CA VAL A 178 20.74 16.02 -6.43
C VAL A 178 20.69 14.58 -5.92
N PHE A 179 19.75 13.80 -6.42
CA PHE A 179 19.65 12.38 -6.10
C PHE A 179 20.90 11.60 -6.50
N LEU A 180 21.38 11.76 -7.74
CA LEU A 180 22.56 11.05 -8.22
C LEU A 180 23.83 11.45 -7.44
N ASN A 181 23.99 12.74 -7.12
CA ASN A 181 25.11 13.24 -6.30
C ASN A 181 25.05 12.68 -4.87
N TYR A 182 23.86 12.67 -4.29
CA TYR A 182 23.63 12.08 -2.98
C TYR A 182 24.00 10.59 -2.99
N MET A 183 23.50 9.83 -3.95
CA MET A 183 23.79 8.40 -4.06
C MET A 183 25.27 8.11 -4.26
N ARG A 184 26.02 8.97 -5.00
CA ARG A 184 27.48 8.85 -5.09
C ARG A 184 28.15 9.03 -3.72
N SER A 185 27.71 10.01 -2.93
CA SER A 185 28.27 10.26 -1.60
C SER A 185 28.06 9.09 -0.63
N VAL A 186 26.92 8.38 -0.74
CA VAL A 186 26.56 7.24 0.11
C VAL A 186 27.11 5.93 -0.45
N ASN A 187 27.33 5.81 -1.76
CA ASN A 187 27.76 4.57 -2.44
C ASN A 187 29.08 4.00 -1.86
N ARG A 188 29.97 4.85 -1.36
CA ARG A 188 31.23 4.43 -0.71
C ARG A 188 31.00 3.56 0.53
N PHE A 189 29.87 3.72 1.20
CA PHE A 189 29.47 2.95 2.37
C PHE A 189 28.61 1.73 2.03
N ILE A 190 28.06 1.67 0.81
CA ILE A 190 27.22 0.54 0.39
C ILE A 190 28.15 -0.62 0.05
N ASN A 191 28.23 -1.56 0.97
CA ASN A 191 28.98 -2.80 0.79
C ASN A 191 28.15 -3.87 0.07
N GLN A 192 26.82 -3.78 0.12
CA GLN A 192 25.97 -4.74 -0.56
C GLN A 192 24.72 -4.11 -1.18
N TYR A 193 24.55 -4.37 -2.48
CA TYR A 193 23.29 -4.22 -3.21
C TYR A 193 22.64 -5.60 -3.31
N ALA A 194 21.66 -5.86 -2.47
CA ALA A 194 21.05 -7.17 -2.31
C ALA A 194 20.07 -7.51 -3.42
N LYS A 195 20.00 -8.77 -3.79
CA LYS A 195 19.02 -9.27 -4.77
C LYS A 195 17.62 -9.37 -4.16
N PHE A 196 17.52 -9.70 -2.88
CA PHE A 196 16.24 -9.94 -2.20
C PHE A 196 15.95 -8.84 -1.18
N PRO A 197 14.71 -8.37 -1.07
CA PRO A 197 14.33 -7.21 -0.25
C PRO A 197 14.56 -7.42 1.26
N PHE A 198 14.45 -8.65 1.76
CA PHE A 198 14.69 -8.97 3.17
C PHE A 198 16.17 -9.11 3.54
N THR A 199 17.08 -9.19 2.57
CA THR A 199 18.50 -9.37 2.85
C THR A 199 19.10 -8.17 3.60
N PRO A 200 18.89 -6.89 3.20
CA PRO A 200 19.38 -5.73 3.95
C PRO A 200 18.88 -5.71 5.39
N VAL A 201 17.57 -5.99 5.57
CA VAL A 201 16.93 -6.02 6.90
C VAL A 201 17.58 -7.05 7.81
N ARG A 202 17.73 -8.28 7.31
CA ARG A 202 18.39 -9.36 8.05
C ARG A 202 19.84 -8.97 8.43
N MET A 203 20.61 -8.42 7.50
CA MET A 203 22.00 -8.04 7.73
C MET A 203 22.12 -7.00 8.84
N ALA A 204 21.29 -5.94 8.82
CA ALA A 204 21.31 -4.93 9.88
C ALA A 204 20.81 -5.50 11.22
N ALA A 205 19.78 -6.36 11.20
CA ALA A 205 19.23 -6.96 12.40
C ALA A 205 20.26 -7.84 13.14
N VAL A 206 21.10 -8.59 12.42
CA VAL A 206 22.12 -9.48 13.03
C VAL A 206 23.50 -8.85 13.16
N GLY A 207 23.71 -7.62 12.64
CA GLY A 207 24.97 -6.88 12.72
C GLY A 207 25.97 -7.17 11.61
N ASP A 208 25.57 -7.85 10.52
CA ASP A 208 26.37 -8.04 9.30
C ASP A 208 26.46 -6.73 8.47
N ALA A 209 25.51 -5.82 8.69
CA ALA A 209 25.55 -4.44 8.24
C ALA A 209 25.19 -3.50 9.39
N ASP A 210 25.72 -2.28 9.34
CA ASP A 210 25.43 -1.24 10.33
C ASP A 210 24.05 -0.63 10.10
N ILE A 211 23.69 -0.44 8.82
CA ILE A 211 22.45 0.20 8.39
C ILE A 211 21.88 -0.56 7.19
N ALA A 212 20.56 -0.77 7.21
CA ALA A 212 19.81 -1.12 6.01
C ALA A 212 18.96 0.08 5.57
N ILE A 213 19.03 0.44 4.29
CA ILE A 213 18.05 1.31 3.65
C ILE A 213 16.98 0.37 3.06
N THR A 214 15.75 0.45 3.58
CA THR A 214 14.73 -0.55 3.31
C THR A 214 13.32 0.06 3.39
N ARG A 215 12.27 -0.75 3.25
CA ARG A 215 10.87 -0.38 3.43
C ARG A 215 10.39 -0.71 4.85
N GLN A 216 9.46 0.08 5.36
CA GLN A 216 8.84 -0.16 6.66
C GLN A 216 8.18 -1.54 6.74
N SER A 217 7.50 -1.95 5.67
CA SER A 217 6.81 -3.26 5.58
C SER A 217 7.76 -4.46 5.73
N TYR A 218 9.01 -4.34 5.32
CA TYR A 218 9.99 -5.41 5.48
C TYR A 218 10.58 -5.49 6.89
N VAL A 219 10.57 -4.38 7.62
CA VAL A 219 11.16 -4.28 8.96
C VAL A 219 10.28 -4.88 10.03
N SER A 220 8.97 -4.67 9.96
CA SER A 220 8.00 -5.08 11.00
C SER A 220 8.18 -6.54 11.41
N LYS A 221 8.30 -7.43 10.44
CA LYS A 221 8.51 -8.87 10.66
C LYS A 221 9.76 -9.22 11.49
N TYR A 222 10.81 -8.35 11.48
CA TYR A 222 12.04 -8.57 12.25
C TYR A 222 11.97 -7.92 13.63
N LEU A 223 11.29 -6.79 13.77
CA LEU A 223 11.14 -6.11 15.06
C LEU A 223 10.30 -6.94 16.04
N GLU A 224 9.29 -7.66 15.58
CA GLU A 224 8.51 -8.59 16.39
C GLU A 224 9.38 -9.65 17.09
N ASN A 225 10.53 -10.00 16.51
CA ASN A 225 11.48 -10.97 17.05
C ASN A 225 12.56 -10.37 17.96
N ASN A 226 12.41 -9.11 18.39
CA ASN A 226 13.31 -8.41 19.31
C ASN A 226 14.79 -8.36 18.86
N PHE A 227 15.06 -8.27 17.57
CA PHE A 227 16.42 -8.03 17.09
C PHE A 227 16.95 -6.67 17.58
N PRO A 228 18.27 -6.56 17.89
CA PRO A 228 18.86 -5.33 18.41
C PRO A 228 19.05 -4.29 17.29
N ALA A 229 17.96 -3.71 16.82
CA ALA A 229 17.94 -2.69 15.78
C ALA A 229 16.88 -1.63 16.06
N TYR A 230 17.05 -0.44 15.47
CA TYR A 230 16.13 0.68 15.54
C TYR A 230 15.64 1.06 14.16
N VAL A 231 14.37 1.38 14.04
CA VAL A 231 13.82 2.03 12.84
C VAL A 231 13.96 3.54 12.97
N ILE A 232 14.47 4.16 11.93
CA ILE A 232 14.57 5.61 11.82
C ILE A 232 13.89 6.03 10.54
N VAL A 233 12.88 6.87 10.67
CA VAL A 233 12.24 7.57 9.54
C VAL A 233 13.00 8.88 9.34
N PRO A 234 13.58 9.14 8.15
CA PRO A 234 14.32 10.37 7.89
C PRO A 234 13.46 11.61 8.14
N LYS A 235 13.98 12.54 8.95
CA LYS A 235 13.23 13.72 9.43
C LYS A 235 12.88 14.74 8.35
N GLU A 236 13.69 14.82 7.29
CA GLU A 236 13.46 15.70 6.15
C GLU A 236 12.42 15.17 5.15
N GLY A 237 11.95 13.99 5.37
CA GLY A 237 11.06 13.26 4.47
C GLY A 237 11.72 12.03 3.86
N THR A 238 10.93 11.19 3.20
CA THR A 238 11.41 9.93 2.68
C THR A 238 10.60 9.47 1.47
N PRO A 239 11.23 8.78 0.49
CA PRO A 239 10.50 8.10 -0.57
C PRO A 239 9.47 7.13 0.01
N ALA A 240 8.28 7.11 -0.59
CA ALA A 240 7.23 6.20 -0.18
C ALA A 240 6.52 5.62 -1.40
N ASP A 241 6.15 4.34 -1.31
CA ASP A 241 5.17 3.75 -2.21
C ASP A 241 3.78 4.12 -1.69
N LEU A 242 2.95 4.65 -2.56
CA LEU A 242 1.53 4.91 -2.30
C LEU A 242 0.72 3.80 -2.95
N PHE A 243 -0.13 3.16 -2.19
CA PHE A 243 -1.10 2.18 -2.66
C PHE A 243 -2.50 2.74 -2.55
N GLY A 244 -3.26 2.58 -3.59
CA GLY A 244 -4.63 3.06 -3.67
C GLY A 244 -5.58 2.00 -4.19
N VAL A 245 -6.84 2.35 -4.21
CA VAL A 245 -7.95 1.48 -4.60
C VAL A 245 -8.79 2.14 -5.68
N ALA A 246 -9.23 1.35 -6.67
CA ALA A 246 -10.08 1.77 -7.77
C ALA A 246 -11.11 0.69 -8.11
N VAL A 247 -12.24 1.10 -8.71
CA VAL A 247 -13.22 0.16 -9.29
C VAL A 247 -12.94 0.02 -10.78
N TYR A 248 -12.78 -1.21 -11.23
CA TYR A 248 -12.54 -1.50 -12.65
C TYR A 248 -13.78 -1.18 -13.49
N LYS A 249 -13.57 -0.78 -14.75
CA LYS A 249 -14.65 -0.27 -15.61
C LYS A 249 -15.74 -1.31 -15.88
N GLU A 250 -15.36 -2.57 -16.00
CA GLU A 250 -16.24 -3.70 -16.27
C GLU A 250 -16.92 -4.26 -15.01
N CYS A 251 -16.65 -3.72 -13.81
CA CYS A 251 -17.30 -4.14 -12.58
C CYS A 251 -18.83 -3.94 -12.68
N LYS A 252 -19.57 -5.02 -12.49
CA LYS A 252 -21.05 -5.04 -12.55
C LYS A 252 -21.69 -4.68 -11.21
N TYR A 253 -20.92 -4.78 -10.12
CA TYR A 253 -21.37 -4.57 -8.75
C TYR A 253 -20.79 -3.27 -8.20
N LYS A 254 -21.00 -2.17 -8.94
CA LYS A 254 -20.41 -0.86 -8.61
C LYS A 254 -20.75 -0.39 -7.21
N GLU A 255 -21.99 -0.57 -6.75
CA GLU A 255 -22.43 -0.17 -5.42
C GLU A 255 -21.63 -0.90 -4.33
N GLU A 256 -21.52 -2.21 -4.43
CA GLU A 256 -20.80 -3.05 -3.48
C GLU A 256 -19.28 -2.77 -3.50
N ALA A 257 -18.72 -2.52 -4.68
CA ALA A 257 -17.33 -2.11 -4.81
C ALA A 257 -17.10 -0.71 -4.21
N THR A 258 -18.05 0.20 -4.36
CA THR A 258 -18.01 1.53 -3.72
C THR A 258 -18.10 1.42 -2.20
N ASP A 259 -18.94 0.54 -1.68
CA ASP A 259 -19.07 0.27 -0.24
C ASP A 259 -17.74 -0.27 0.33
N PHE A 260 -17.06 -1.17 -0.40
CA PHE A 260 -15.72 -1.62 -0.02
C PHE A 260 -14.72 -0.45 0.02
N ILE A 261 -14.71 0.42 -1.00
CA ILE A 261 -13.83 1.59 -1.03
C ILE A 261 -14.12 2.53 0.13
N ASN A 262 -15.39 2.81 0.42
CA ASN A 262 -15.77 3.65 1.55
C ASN A 262 -15.33 3.06 2.88
N TRP A 263 -15.44 1.74 3.04
CA TRP A 263 -15.02 1.04 4.24
C TRP A 263 -13.49 1.08 4.42
N ILE A 264 -12.71 0.76 3.37
CA ILE A 264 -11.24 0.68 3.47
C ILE A 264 -10.59 2.04 3.75
N ILE A 265 -11.25 3.13 3.32
CA ILE A 265 -10.80 4.51 3.59
C ILE A 265 -11.22 4.97 5.00
N ALA A 266 -12.24 4.36 5.60
CA ALA A 266 -12.79 4.77 6.88
C ALA A 266 -11.93 4.34 8.07
N ASP A 267 -12.05 5.08 9.18
CA ASP A 267 -11.35 4.79 10.44
C ASP A 267 -11.64 3.39 11.00
N GLU A 268 -12.82 2.83 10.68
CA GLU A 268 -13.22 1.48 11.11
C GLU A 268 -12.29 0.41 10.54
N ALA A 269 -11.96 0.48 9.24
CA ALA A 269 -11.02 -0.47 8.63
C ALA A 269 -9.64 -0.37 9.27
N VAL A 270 -9.16 0.85 9.51
CA VAL A 270 -7.88 1.10 10.18
C VAL A 270 -7.86 0.49 11.56
N ASN A 271 -8.88 0.76 12.39
CA ASN A 271 -8.96 0.23 13.76
C ASN A 271 -9.04 -1.31 13.77
N THR A 272 -9.72 -1.89 12.79
CA THR A 272 -9.87 -3.34 12.68
C THR A 272 -8.57 -4.02 12.23
N LEU A 273 -7.88 -3.45 11.26
CA LEU A 273 -6.68 -4.05 10.66
C LEU A 273 -5.44 -3.82 11.50
N SER A 274 -5.23 -2.61 12.04
CA SER A 274 -4.06 -2.29 12.87
C SER A 274 -3.97 -3.12 14.15
N GLN A 275 -5.09 -3.61 14.68
CA GLN A 275 -5.12 -4.51 15.83
C GLN A 275 -4.79 -5.96 15.49
N LYS A 276 -4.95 -6.35 14.23
CA LYS A 276 -4.82 -7.75 13.78
C LYS A 276 -3.48 -8.06 13.14
N ILE A 277 -2.84 -7.05 12.52
CA ILE A 277 -1.68 -7.28 11.68
C ILE A 277 -0.69 -6.13 11.82
N ASP A 278 0.52 -6.41 12.30
CA ASP A 278 1.66 -5.51 12.09
C ASP A 278 2.31 -5.84 10.74
N THR A 279 1.86 -5.16 9.70
CA THR A 279 2.36 -5.39 8.33
C THR A 279 3.40 -4.38 7.89
N GLY A 280 3.61 -3.33 8.70
CA GLY A 280 4.44 -2.20 8.34
C GLY A 280 3.86 -1.26 7.28
N TYR A 281 2.74 -1.61 6.62
CA TYR A 281 2.00 -0.66 5.80
C TYR A 281 1.32 0.37 6.70
N MET A 282 1.47 1.64 6.32
CA MET A 282 0.88 2.75 7.05
C MET A 282 -0.44 3.14 6.39
N PHE A 283 -1.47 3.39 7.19
CA PHE A 283 -2.76 3.82 6.67
C PHE A 283 -2.76 5.32 6.38
N LEU A 284 -3.32 5.69 5.23
CA LEU A 284 -3.55 7.06 4.83
C LEU A 284 -4.91 7.51 5.35
N LEU A 285 -4.99 7.90 6.64
CA LEU A 285 -6.25 8.32 7.24
C LEU A 285 -6.70 9.69 6.76
N PRO A 286 -8.01 9.90 6.53
CA PRO A 286 -8.56 11.19 6.17
C PRO A 286 -8.26 12.34 7.16
N ASN A 287 -7.91 12.02 8.40
CA ASN A 287 -7.64 12.99 9.49
C ASN A 287 -6.16 13.05 9.89
N GLY A 288 -5.25 12.38 9.16
CA GLY A 288 -3.81 12.44 9.46
C GLY A 288 -3.43 11.87 10.83
N MET A 289 -4.29 11.07 11.46
CA MET A 289 -4.08 10.59 12.83
C MET A 289 -3.57 9.15 12.84
N ASN A 290 -2.45 8.94 13.49
CA ASN A 290 -1.83 7.67 13.91
C ASN A 290 -0.88 7.02 12.90
N GLY A 291 0.26 7.62 12.70
CA GLY A 291 1.44 6.96 12.16
C GLY A 291 2.70 7.66 12.66
N ALA A 292 3.84 6.97 12.64
CA ALA A 292 5.15 7.56 12.93
C ALA A 292 5.45 8.77 12.02
N LEU A 293 4.72 8.92 10.92
CA LEU A 293 4.66 10.09 10.04
C LEU A 293 3.34 10.82 10.29
N ALA A 294 3.26 11.56 11.39
CA ALA A 294 2.17 12.49 11.65
C ALA A 294 2.06 13.63 10.60
N ASN A 295 3.02 13.71 9.69
CA ASN A 295 3.11 14.69 8.63
C ASN A 295 3.29 13.99 7.27
N THR A 296 2.19 13.81 6.55
CA THR A 296 2.18 13.25 5.19
C THR A 296 2.90 14.16 4.18
N ASP A 297 3.15 15.42 4.51
CA ASP A 297 3.93 16.35 3.67
C ASP A 297 5.40 15.92 3.53
N ASN A 298 5.87 15.05 4.43
CA ASN A 298 7.22 14.48 4.39
C ASN A 298 7.30 13.17 3.56
N LEU A 299 6.21 12.74 2.92
CA LEU A 299 6.23 11.62 1.98
C LEU A 299 6.63 12.09 0.58
N TRP A 300 7.75 11.57 0.08
CA TRP A 300 8.20 11.86 -1.28
C TRP A 300 7.60 10.84 -2.22
N LEU A 301 6.60 11.28 -2.97
CA LEU A 301 5.92 10.46 -3.96
C LEU A 301 6.54 10.64 -5.34
N ASN A 302 6.41 9.64 -6.19
CA ASN A 302 6.79 9.75 -7.59
C ASN A 302 5.75 10.59 -8.34
N THR A 303 6.11 11.83 -8.69
CA THR A 303 5.23 12.76 -9.40
C THR A 303 5.71 13.11 -10.82
N LYS A 304 6.94 12.73 -11.18
CA LYS A 304 7.56 13.10 -12.46
C LYS A 304 7.87 11.92 -13.37
N TYR A 305 8.32 10.79 -12.79
CA TYR A 305 8.73 9.60 -13.56
C TYR A 305 7.55 8.62 -13.66
N GLN A 306 6.54 9.00 -14.43
CA GLN A 306 5.31 8.21 -14.52
C GLN A 306 5.39 7.13 -15.61
N SER A 307 6.17 7.37 -16.67
CA SER A 307 6.36 6.37 -17.72
C SER A 307 7.48 5.38 -17.37
N LYS A 308 7.32 4.16 -17.85
CA LYS A 308 8.36 3.13 -17.73
C LYS A 308 9.69 3.57 -18.37
N GLU A 309 9.62 4.25 -19.50
CA GLU A 309 10.81 4.75 -20.22
C GLU A 309 11.59 5.79 -19.38
N GLU A 310 10.92 6.71 -18.71
CA GLU A 310 11.57 7.70 -17.84
C GLU A 310 12.24 7.03 -16.64
N GLN A 311 11.57 6.04 -16.04
CA GLN A 311 12.11 5.25 -14.93
C GLN A 311 13.35 4.44 -15.36
N GLU A 312 13.30 3.81 -16.52
CA GLU A 312 14.44 3.07 -17.09
C GLU A 312 15.63 3.99 -17.40
N LYS A 313 15.38 5.20 -17.90
CA LYS A 313 16.44 6.20 -18.13
C LYS A 313 17.12 6.62 -16.82
N LEU A 314 16.35 6.89 -15.78
CA LEU A 314 16.88 7.20 -14.46
C LEU A 314 17.71 6.05 -13.90
N ALA A 315 17.19 4.82 -13.99
CA ALA A 315 17.88 3.61 -13.53
C ALA A 315 19.21 3.38 -14.29
N LEU A 316 19.22 3.58 -15.61
CA LEU A 316 20.43 3.48 -16.42
C LEU A 316 21.46 4.55 -16.04
N ARG A 317 21.05 5.79 -15.84
CA ARG A 317 21.95 6.85 -15.36
C ARG A 317 22.55 6.54 -14.00
N TRP A 318 21.74 6.04 -13.06
CA TRP A 318 22.23 5.62 -11.75
C TRP A 318 23.27 4.49 -11.87
N LEU A 319 23.00 3.46 -12.70
CA LEU A 319 23.98 2.39 -12.95
C LEU A 319 25.30 2.94 -13.46
N GLN A 320 25.28 3.83 -14.46
CA GLN A 320 26.47 4.37 -15.10
C GLN A 320 27.25 5.34 -14.21
N THR A 321 26.54 6.21 -13.47
CA THR A 321 27.17 7.34 -12.77
C THR A 321 27.39 7.12 -11.29
N VAL A 322 26.75 6.09 -10.71
CA VAL A 322 26.83 5.77 -9.27
C VAL A 322 27.29 4.34 -9.05
N ARG A 323 26.53 3.36 -9.54
CA ARG A 323 26.74 1.95 -9.19
C ARG A 323 28.04 1.37 -9.74
N PHE A 324 28.36 1.68 -10.98
CA PHE A 324 29.56 1.21 -11.69
C PHE A 324 30.56 2.33 -11.97
N SER A 325 30.36 3.53 -11.46
CA SER A 325 31.41 4.53 -11.45
C SER A 325 32.57 4.04 -10.56
N ASP A 326 33.81 4.24 -10.97
CA ASP A 326 34.96 3.87 -10.19
C ASP A 326 34.85 4.44 -8.77
N LYS A 327 35.04 3.58 -7.77
CA LYS A 327 34.99 3.95 -6.34
C LYS A 327 36.32 4.67 -5.95
N ASN A 328 36.66 5.73 -6.70
CA ASN A 328 37.82 6.57 -6.40
C ASN A 328 37.50 7.62 -5.34
#